data_a147765cc70dc5ebafdface95863c21d
#
_entry.id   a147765cc70dc5ebafdface95863c21d
#
_cell.length_a   1.000
_cell.length_b   1.000
_cell.length_c   1.000
_cell.angle_alpha   90.00
_cell.angle_beta   90.00
_cell.angle_gamma   90.00
#
_symmetry.space_group_name_H-M   'P 1'
#
loop_
_entity.id
_entity.type
_entity.pdbx_description
1 polymer ?
#
loop_
_entity_poly.entity_id
_entity_poly.type
_entity_poly.pdbx_seq_one_letter_code
_entity_poly.pdbx_strand_id
1 'polypeptide(L)'
;MNGSDTVEIERDISPATRRNISSFRSLDWHPHFNSLNNGAILVDISSRALHFWEASGAYHLYPCSVPLTEDLTRRGRTSVTLKDPEPDWRPTPSMKKRNPEWPDYVGPGPDNPLGTRALHLSWQYYRIHGTHDTRKIGRRSSNGCIGLFNEQIEEVYERAPVGTQVKLI
;
A
#
# COMPACT_ATOMS: atom_id res chain seq x y z
N MET A 1 -2.28 4.46 19.94
CA MET A 1 -3.68 4.85 19.71
C MET A 1 -4.51 4.43 20.91
N ASN A 2 -5.34 5.30 21.46
CA ASN A 2 -6.20 4.95 22.61
C ASN A 2 -7.51 4.32 22.12
N GLY A 3 -8.33 3.77 23.07
CA GLY A 3 -9.58 3.10 22.71
C GLY A 3 -10.62 4.03 22.08
N SER A 4 -10.61 5.31 22.43
CA SER A 4 -11.51 6.29 21.86
C SER A 4 -11.25 6.51 20.37
N ASP A 5 -9.99 6.67 20.00
CA ASP A 5 -9.58 6.83 18.60
C ASP A 5 -9.93 5.59 17.78
N THR A 6 -9.79 4.42 18.38
CA THR A 6 -10.16 3.16 17.73
C THR A 6 -11.65 3.09 17.41
N VAL A 7 -12.50 3.49 18.37
CA VAL A 7 -13.96 3.48 18.17
C VAL A 7 -14.38 4.48 17.08
N GLU A 8 -13.79 5.66 17.06
CA GLU A 8 -14.08 6.65 16.02
C GLU A 8 -13.66 6.16 14.64
N ILE A 9 -12.48 5.55 14.55
CA ILE A 9 -11.99 4.95 13.32
C ILE A 9 -12.97 3.88 12.81
N GLU A 10 -13.44 3.01 13.67
CA GLU A 10 -14.39 1.96 13.30
C GLU A 10 -15.73 2.52 12.84
N ARG A 11 -16.23 3.57 13.46
CA ARG A 11 -17.47 4.23 13.02
C ARG A 11 -17.35 4.84 11.64
N ASP A 12 -16.19 5.40 11.32
CA ASP A 12 -15.95 6.01 10.02
C ASP A 12 -15.72 4.98 8.92
N ILE A 13 -15.13 3.84 9.26
CA ILE A 13 -14.85 2.77 8.30
C ILE A 13 -16.11 2.31 7.57
N SER A 14 -17.18 2.05 8.29
CA SER A 14 -18.37 1.41 7.72
C SER A 14 -18.98 2.17 6.53
N PRO A 15 -19.27 3.47 6.62
CA PRO A 15 -19.79 4.22 5.48
C PRO A 15 -18.76 4.38 4.36
N ALA A 16 -17.50 4.61 4.70
CA ALA A 16 -16.45 4.76 3.70
C ALA A 16 -16.21 3.45 2.94
N THR A 17 -16.19 2.33 3.64
CA THR A 17 -16.04 1.00 3.03
C THR A 17 -17.18 0.68 2.07
N ARG A 18 -18.41 0.98 2.43
CA ARG A 18 -19.57 0.76 1.55
C ARG A 18 -19.46 1.57 0.26
N ARG A 19 -19.06 2.84 0.35
CA ARG A 19 -18.89 3.68 -0.84
C ARG A 19 -17.76 3.18 -1.71
N ASN A 20 -16.67 2.74 -1.09
CA ASN A 20 -15.51 2.23 -1.82
C ASN A 20 -15.82 0.92 -2.54
N ILE A 21 -16.63 0.06 -1.96
CA ILE A 21 -17.07 -1.16 -2.63
C ILE A 21 -17.79 -0.83 -3.93
N SER A 22 -18.62 0.21 -3.94
CA SER A 22 -19.33 0.62 -5.15
C SER A 22 -18.42 1.16 -6.25
N SER A 23 -17.27 1.73 -5.88
CA SER A 23 -16.26 2.21 -6.83
C SER A 23 -15.14 1.19 -7.08
N PHE A 24 -15.14 0.06 -6.37
CA PHE A 24 -14.15 -0.99 -6.43
C PHE A 24 -14.47 -1.91 -7.61
N ARG A 25 -13.96 -1.56 -8.77
CA ARG A 25 -14.28 -2.24 -10.03
C ARG A 25 -13.01 -2.51 -10.83
N SER A 26 -13.10 -3.51 -11.70
CA SER A 26 -12.02 -3.84 -12.63
C SER A 26 -11.70 -2.67 -13.55
N LEU A 27 -10.42 -2.47 -13.79
CA LEU A 27 -9.93 -1.48 -14.75
C LEU A 27 -9.17 -2.18 -15.89
N ASP A 28 -9.03 -1.45 -17.00
CA ASP A 28 -8.18 -1.86 -18.10
C ASP A 28 -6.78 -1.24 -17.91
N TRP A 29 -5.73 -2.01 -18.19
CA TRP A 29 -4.37 -1.53 -18.04
C TRP A 29 -3.91 -0.63 -19.20
N HIS A 30 -4.48 -0.76 -20.40
CA HIS A 30 -4.02 -0.09 -21.62
C HIS A 30 -3.93 1.44 -21.50
N PRO A 31 -4.84 2.15 -20.82
CA PRO A 31 -4.70 3.60 -20.64
C PRO A 31 -3.49 4.00 -19.76
N HIS A 32 -2.91 3.07 -19.03
CA HIS A 32 -1.92 3.35 -17.99
C HIS A 32 -0.51 2.86 -18.33
N PHE A 33 -0.40 1.79 -19.09
CA PHE A 33 0.88 1.14 -19.41
C PHE A 33 0.97 0.81 -20.90
N ASN A 34 2.18 0.87 -21.46
CA ASN A 34 2.41 0.51 -22.86
C ASN A 34 2.44 -1.01 -23.08
N SER A 35 2.80 -1.75 -22.05
CA SER A 35 2.85 -3.22 -22.06
C SER A 35 2.72 -3.76 -20.65
N LEU A 36 2.58 -5.07 -20.51
CA LEU A 36 2.63 -5.78 -19.24
C LEU A 36 3.99 -6.42 -18.96
N ASN A 37 5.04 -5.99 -19.65
CA ASN A 37 6.38 -6.52 -19.42
C ASN A 37 6.78 -6.33 -17.94
N ASN A 38 7.20 -7.44 -17.32
CA ASN A 38 7.53 -7.52 -15.89
C ASN A 38 6.35 -7.33 -14.95
N GLY A 39 5.10 -7.28 -15.48
CA GLY A 39 3.92 -6.99 -14.68
C GLY A 39 3.69 -5.50 -14.49
N ALA A 40 2.51 -5.13 -14.03
CA ALA A 40 2.10 -3.74 -13.83
C ALA A 40 1.17 -3.61 -12.63
N ILE A 41 1.43 -2.63 -11.78
CA ILE A 41 0.60 -2.28 -10.63
C ILE A 41 0.09 -0.86 -10.80
N LEU A 42 -1.24 -0.69 -10.71
CA LEU A 42 -1.89 0.61 -10.68
C LEU A 42 -2.53 0.81 -9.32
N VAL A 43 -2.13 1.85 -8.61
CA VAL A 43 -2.77 2.24 -7.36
C VAL A 43 -3.64 3.46 -7.64
N ASP A 44 -4.95 3.30 -7.49
CA ASP A 44 -5.90 4.40 -7.56
C ASP A 44 -6.14 4.93 -6.14
N ILE A 45 -5.58 6.11 -5.85
CA ILE A 45 -5.67 6.72 -4.52
C ILE A 45 -7.13 7.02 -4.17
N SER A 46 -7.91 7.49 -5.12
CA SER A 46 -9.30 7.90 -4.88
C SER A 46 -10.20 6.73 -4.49
N SER A 47 -10.09 5.61 -5.18
CA SER A 47 -10.87 4.40 -4.88
C SER A 47 -10.22 3.51 -3.82
N ARG A 48 -8.97 3.78 -3.47
CA ARG A 48 -8.20 2.98 -2.51
C ARG A 48 -8.10 1.52 -2.94
N ALA A 49 -7.77 1.34 -4.20
CA ALA A 49 -7.67 0.05 -4.86
C ALA A 49 -6.30 -0.11 -5.51
N LEU A 50 -5.74 -1.30 -5.37
CA LEU A 50 -4.52 -1.70 -6.05
C LEU A 50 -4.89 -2.75 -7.10
N HIS A 51 -4.59 -2.43 -8.36
CA HIS A 51 -4.78 -3.29 -9.52
C HIS A 51 -3.44 -3.88 -9.91
N PHE A 52 -3.36 -5.19 -10.02
CA PHE A 52 -2.13 -5.86 -10.41
C PHE A 52 -2.39 -6.78 -11.60
N TRP A 53 -1.65 -6.55 -12.68
CA TRP A 53 -1.61 -7.43 -13.85
C TRP A 53 -0.25 -8.13 -13.88
N GLU A 54 -0.27 -9.45 -13.86
CA GLU A 54 0.93 -10.24 -14.14
C GLU A 54 1.32 -10.08 -15.62
N ALA A 55 2.57 -10.39 -15.97
CA ALA A 55 3.02 -10.34 -17.36
C ALA A 55 2.18 -11.24 -18.28
N SER A 56 1.59 -12.30 -17.74
CA SER A 56 0.65 -13.19 -18.45
C SER A 56 -0.69 -12.54 -18.77
N GLY A 57 -1.02 -11.41 -18.15
CA GLY A 57 -2.33 -10.77 -18.21
C GLY A 57 -3.26 -11.15 -17.08
N ALA A 58 -2.88 -12.07 -16.19
CA ALA A 58 -3.68 -12.41 -15.03
C ALA A 58 -3.87 -11.17 -14.15
N TYR A 59 -5.12 -10.90 -13.77
CA TYR A 59 -5.51 -9.67 -13.08
C TYR A 59 -5.96 -9.93 -11.64
N HIS A 60 -5.46 -9.10 -10.74
CA HIS A 60 -5.79 -9.14 -9.33
C HIS A 60 -6.19 -7.74 -8.84
N LEU A 61 -7.17 -7.69 -7.96
CA LEU A 61 -7.68 -6.43 -7.41
C LEU A 61 -7.76 -6.53 -5.89
N TYR A 62 -7.14 -5.56 -5.21
CA TYR A 62 -7.06 -5.55 -3.75
C TYR A 62 -7.46 -4.19 -3.19
N PRO A 63 -8.17 -4.15 -2.05
CA PRO A 63 -8.30 -2.91 -1.29
C PRO A 63 -6.95 -2.53 -0.70
N CYS A 64 -6.66 -1.26 -0.60
CA CYS A 64 -5.40 -0.81 -0.03
C CYS A 64 -5.57 0.41 0.88
N SER A 65 -4.61 0.61 1.77
CA SER A 65 -4.45 1.86 2.48
C SER A 65 -3.66 2.84 1.61
N VAL A 66 -4.01 4.10 1.70
CA VAL A 66 -3.36 5.17 0.93
C VAL A 66 -2.98 6.31 1.87
N PRO A 67 -2.15 7.28 1.42
CA PRO A 67 -1.72 8.37 2.29
C PRO A 67 -2.86 9.16 2.90
N LEU A 68 -2.66 9.56 4.15
CA LEU A 68 -3.65 10.24 4.97
C LEU A 68 -4.09 11.57 4.37
N THR A 69 -3.16 12.32 3.78
CA THR A 69 -3.40 13.66 3.24
C THR A 69 -2.77 13.80 1.84
N GLU A 70 -3.20 14.81 1.09
CA GLU A 70 -2.65 15.07 -0.24
C GLU A 70 -1.16 15.45 -0.23
N ASP A 71 -0.71 16.17 0.79
CA ASP A 71 0.71 16.53 0.91
C ASP A 71 1.63 15.32 1.20
N LEU A 72 1.06 14.21 1.69
CA LEU A 72 1.78 12.94 1.85
C LEU A 72 1.64 12.03 0.62
N THR A 73 0.86 12.42 -0.37
CA THR A 73 0.54 11.60 -1.54
C THR A 73 1.46 11.95 -2.71
N ARG A 74 2.16 10.95 -3.23
CA ARG A 74 2.92 11.08 -4.47
C ARG A 74 2.25 10.27 -5.55
N ARG A 75 2.01 10.89 -6.70
CA ARG A 75 1.46 10.25 -7.89
C ARG A 75 2.50 10.22 -8.99
N GLY A 76 2.35 9.30 -9.92
CA GLY A 76 3.27 9.17 -11.04
C GLY A 76 3.78 7.73 -11.19
N ARG A 77 4.86 7.59 -11.94
CA ARG A 77 5.43 6.29 -12.30
C ARG A 77 6.65 5.96 -11.46
N THR A 78 6.72 4.71 -11.06
CA THR A 78 7.84 4.14 -10.32
C THR A 78 7.93 2.65 -10.70
N SER A 79 8.79 1.91 -10.03
CA SER A 79 8.94 0.47 -10.26
C SER A 79 9.39 -0.23 -8.99
N VAL A 80 9.15 -1.54 -8.91
CA VAL A 80 9.67 -2.37 -7.84
C VAL A 80 11.16 -2.56 -8.03
N THR A 81 11.96 -2.17 -7.04
CA THR A 81 13.42 -2.24 -7.07
C THR A 81 13.99 -3.32 -6.17
N LEU A 82 13.28 -3.66 -5.08
CA LEU A 82 13.72 -4.64 -4.10
C LEU A 82 12.50 -5.34 -3.50
N LYS A 83 12.62 -6.64 -3.31
CA LYS A 83 11.60 -7.45 -2.64
C LYS A 83 12.14 -7.86 -1.28
N ASP A 84 11.44 -7.47 -0.22
CA ASP A 84 11.86 -7.72 1.16
C ASP A 84 10.93 -8.76 1.81
N PRO A 85 11.42 -9.99 2.09
CA PRO A 85 10.60 -11.06 2.64
C PRO A 85 10.36 -10.94 4.14
N GLU A 86 11.19 -10.14 4.83
CA GLU A 86 11.10 -9.94 6.28
C GLU A 86 11.39 -8.47 6.59
N PRO A 87 10.43 -7.56 6.28
CA PRO A 87 10.71 -6.15 6.45
C PRO A 87 10.89 -5.76 7.91
N ASP A 88 11.90 -4.95 8.16
CA ASP A 88 12.01 -4.17 9.37
C ASP A 88 11.49 -2.75 9.10
N TRP A 89 11.21 -2.00 10.14
CA TRP A 89 10.66 -0.68 10.00
C TRP A 89 11.48 0.36 10.74
N ARG A 90 11.73 1.48 10.07
CA ARG A 90 12.29 2.69 10.66
C ARG A 90 11.44 3.87 10.19
N PRO A 91 11.06 4.78 11.08
CA PRO A 91 10.38 6.00 10.63
C PRO A 91 11.34 6.80 9.76
N THR A 92 10.82 7.44 8.71
CA THR A 92 11.59 8.41 7.95
C THR A 92 11.90 9.62 8.84
N PRO A 93 12.90 10.46 8.48
CA PRO A 93 13.18 11.68 9.24
C PRO A 93 11.93 12.57 9.43
N SER A 94 11.11 12.71 8.39
CA SER A 94 9.89 13.51 8.48
C SER A 94 8.81 12.87 9.36
N MET A 95 8.67 11.54 9.33
CA MET A 95 7.77 10.83 10.25
C MET A 95 8.19 11.02 11.70
N LYS A 96 9.49 10.88 11.98
CA LYS A 96 10.04 11.04 13.33
C LYS A 96 9.87 12.48 13.82
N LYS A 97 10.00 13.45 12.94
CA LYS A 97 9.78 14.86 13.26
C LYS A 97 8.32 15.13 13.66
N ARG A 98 7.36 14.51 12.94
CA ARG A 98 5.94 14.63 13.28
C ARG A 98 5.54 13.84 14.51
N ASN A 99 6.23 12.72 14.77
CA ASN A 99 5.92 11.79 15.85
C ASN A 99 7.21 11.41 16.62
N PRO A 100 7.77 12.34 17.42
CA PRO A 100 9.05 12.09 18.10
C PRO A 100 9.02 10.89 19.05
N GLU A 101 7.84 10.50 19.52
CA GLU A 101 7.63 9.37 20.42
C GLU A 101 7.68 8.01 19.76
N TRP A 102 7.65 7.96 18.41
CA TRP A 102 7.71 6.70 17.70
C TRP A 102 9.08 6.04 17.87
N PRO A 103 9.14 4.69 17.93
CA PRO A 103 10.43 4.00 18.04
C PRO A 103 11.29 4.24 16.81
N ASP A 104 12.60 4.20 17.00
CA ASP A 104 13.55 4.36 15.90
C ASP A 104 13.64 3.11 15.02
N TYR A 105 13.19 1.97 15.53
CA TYR A 105 13.28 0.69 14.83
C TYR A 105 12.25 -0.30 15.38
N VAL A 106 11.62 -1.05 14.47
CA VAL A 106 10.81 -2.20 14.79
C VAL A 106 11.27 -3.36 13.90
N GLY A 107 11.68 -4.47 14.52
CA GLY A 107 12.10 -5.67 13.78
C GLY A 107 10.92 -6.37 13.08
N PRO A 108 11.22 -7.37 12.23
CA PRO A 108 10.18 -8.18 11.61
C PRO A 108 9.28 -8.85 12.64
N GLY A 109 8.00 -8.92 12.37
CA GLY A 109 7.04 -9.59 13.25
C GLY A 109 5.67 -8.93 13.29
N PRO A 110 4.78 -9.43 14.16
CA PRO A 110 3.38 -8.98 14.24
C PRO A 110 3.20 -7.50 14.60
N ASP A 111 4.17 -6.90 15.25
CA ASP A 111 4.12 -5.49 15.64
C ASP A 111 4.69 -4.55 14.59
N ASN A 112 5.18 -5.09 13.48
CA ASN A 112 5.81 -4.29 12.43
C ASN A 112 4.77 -3.64 11.53
N PRO A 113 4.78 -2.30 11.38
CA PRO A 113 3.83 -1.59 10.52
C PRO A 113 3.84 -2.02 9.05
N LEU A 114 4.94 -2.61 8.57
CA LEU A 114 5.07 -3.07 7.18
C LEU A 114 4.50 -4.48 6.96
N GLY A 115 4.03 -5.13 8.02
CA GLY A 115 3.47 -6.47 7.91
C GLY A 115 4.49 -7.54 7.51
N THR A 116 4.06 -8.50 6.70
CA THR A 116 4.85 -9.71 6.41
C THR A 116 5.77 -9.60 5.21
N ARG A 117 5.52 -8.69 4.29
CA ARG A 117 6.31 -8.49 3.06
C ARG A 117 6.32 -7.04 2.67
N ALA A 118 7.37 -6.61 1.99
CA ALA A 118 7.44 -5.27 1.41
C ALA A 118 8.07 -5.30 0.02
N LEU A 119 7.54 -4.47 -0.88
CA LEU A 119 8.10 -4.18 -2.18
C LEU A 119 8.59 -2.74 -2.14
N HIS A 120 9.91 -2.55 -2.25
CA HIS A 120 10.49 -1.22 -2.32
C HIS A 120 10.32 -0.64 -3.72
N LEU A 121 9.94 0.63 -3.79
CA LEU A 121 9.78 1.34 -5.05
C LEU A 121 11.04 2.16 -5.37
N SER A 122 11.17 2.60 -6.62
CA SER A 122 12.29 3.43 -7.04
C SER A 122 12.29 4.82 -6.37
N TRP A 123 11.16 5.25 -5.84
CA TRP A 123 11.07 6.45 -5.03
C TRP A 123 11.56 6.17 -3.62
N GLN A 124 12.49 6.96 -3.12
CA GLN A 124 13.03 6.80 -1.77
C GLN A 124 11.91 6.78 -0.72
N TYR A 125 11.99 5.82 0.20
CA TYR A 125 11.05 5.60 1.31
C TYR A 125 9.66 5.06 0.90
N TYR A 126 9.34 4.96 -0.38
CA TYR A 126 8.03 4.46 -0.82
C TYR A 126 8.05 2.94 -0.96
N ARG A 127 6.99 2.30 -0.43
CA ARG A 127 6.84 0.84 -0.46
C ARG A 127 5.38 0.45 -0.65
N ILE A 128 5.18 -0.74 -1.18
CA ILE A 128 3.92 -1.46 -1.10
C ILE A 128 4.18 -2.59 -0.11
N HIS A 129 3.37 -2.69 0.95
CA HIS A 129 3.67 -3.58 2.07
C HIS A 129 2.42 -4.15 2.71
N GLY A 130 2.58 -5.10 3.64
CA GLY A 130 1.50 -5.60 4.47
C GLY A 130 1.15 -4.64 5.61
N THR A 131 0.51 -5.14 6.63
CA THR A 131 0.11 -4.29 7.76
C THR A 131 0.08 -5.08 9.06
N HIS A 132 0.35 -4.39 10.17
CA HIS A 132 0.11 -4.90 11.51
C HIS A 132 -1.29 -4.50 12.02
N ASP A 133 -2.01 -3.67 11.26
CA ASP A 133 -3.33 -3.16 11.65
C ASP A 133 -4.28 -3.20 10.45
N THR A 134 -5.13 -4.23 10.42
CA THR A 134 -6.08 -4.47 9.34
C THR A 134 -7.12 -3.37 9.17
N ARG A 135 -7.34 -2.55 10.20
CA ARG A 135 -8.29 -1.44 10.14
C ARG A 135 -7.85 -0.33 9.20
N LYS A 136 -6.58 -0.28 8.85
CA LYS A 136 -6.03 0.72 7.91
C LYS A 136 -6.41 0.46 6.46
N ILE A 137 -6.69 -0.78 6.12
CA ILE A 137 -6.94 -1.17 4.72
C ILE A 137 -8.27 -0.60 4.22
N GLY A 138 -8.26 -0.03 3.02
CA GLY A 138 -9.42 0.64 2.43
C GLY A 138 -9.59 2.09 2.91
N ARG A 139 -8.58 2.68 3.54
CA ARG A 139 -8.65 4.00 4.16
C ARG A 139 -7.46 4.88 3.80
N ARG A 140 -7.64 6.18 3.98
CA ARG A 140 -6.54 7.15 4.00
C ARG A 140 -5.91 7.11 5.38
N SER A 141 -4.83 6.37 5.54
CA SER A 141 -4.26 6.07 6.87
C SER A 141 -2.74 5.99 6.91
N SER A 142 -2.04 6.12 5.78
CA SER A 142 -0.59 5.96 5.75
C SER A 142 0.16 7.29 5.71
N ASN A 143 1.49 7.21 5.88
CA ASN A 143 2.39 8.35 5.77
C ASN A 143 3.04 8.47 4.37
N GLY A 144 2.51 7.77 3.38
CA GLY A 144 3.01 7.81 2.01
C GLY A 144 2.97 6.47 1.30
N CYS A 145 3.17 5.38 2.04
CA CYS A 145 3.20 4.02 1.48
C CYS A 145 1.79 3.47 1.23
N ILE A 146 1.74 2.39 0.47
CA ILE A 146 0.52 1.67 0.11
C ILE A 146 0.50 0.36 0.89
N GLY A 147 -0.54 0.14 1.69
CA GLY A 147 -0.69 -1.06 2.51
C GLY A 147 -1.75 -2.01 1.99
N LEU A 148 -1.49 -3.30 2.11
CA LEU A 148 -2.43 -4.39 1.80
C LEU A 148 -2.62 -5.28 3.03
N PHE A 149 -3.65 -6.11 3.03
CA PHE A 149 -3.70 -7.22 3.97
C PHE A 149 -2.49 -8.12 3.76
N ASN A 150 -2.00 -8.75 4.83
CA ASN A 150 -0.79 -9.57 4.74
C ASN A 150 -0.91 -10.72 3.73
N GLU A 151 -2.05 -11.39 3.68
CA GLU A 151 -2.29 -12.47 2.72
C GLU A 151 -2.19 -11.97 1.28
N GLN A 152 -2.61 -10.73 1.04
CA GLN A 152 -2.64 -10.13 -0.29
C GLN A 152 -1.26 -9.63 -0.72
N ILE A 153 -0.51 -8.98 0.18
CA ILE A 153 0.86 -8.59 -0.16
C ILE A 153 1.74 -9.83 -0.41
N GLU A 154 1.49 -10.93 0.28
CA GLU A 154 2.19 -12.18 0.04
C GLU A 154 1.93 -12.73 -1.36
N GLU A 155 0.69 -12.65 -1.86
CA GLU A 155 0.35 -13.00 -3.24
C GLU A 155 1.06 -12.11 -4.25
N VAL A 156 1.00 -10.80 -4.05
CA VAL A 156 1.67 -9.84 -4.94
C VAL A 156 3.18 -10.05 -4.92
N TYR A 157 3.75 -10.26 -3.73
CA TYR A 157 5.17 -10.52 -3.56
C TYR A 157 5.65 -11.71 -4.38
N GLU A 158 4.91 -12.81 -4.37
CA GLU A 158 5.28 -14.01 -5.13
C GLU A 158 5.22 -13.78 -6.64
N ARG A 159 4.29 -12.97 -7.12
CA ARG A 159 3.98 -12.81 -8.54
C ARG A 159 4.61 -11.59 -9.19
N ALA A 160 4.98 -10.58 -8.42
CA ALA A 160 5.56 -9.35 -8.93
C ALA A 160 7.09 -9.41 -8.85
N PRO A 161 7.80 -9.52 -9.98
CA PRO A 161 9.27 -9.49 -9.96
C PRO A 161 9.80 -8.07 -9.73
N VAL A 162 11.09 -7.98 -9.41
CA VAL A 162 11.82 -6.71 -9.52
C VAL A 162 11.68 -6.22 -10.96
N GLY A 163 11.40 -4.94 -11.14
CA GLY A 163 11.10 -4.36 -12.44
C GLY A 163 9.62 -4.24 -12.74
N THR A 164 8.73 -4.79 -11.90
CA THR A 164 7.29 -4.55 -12.05
C THR A 164 7.01 -3.06 -12.12
N GLN A 165 6.27 -2.65 -13.14
CA GLN A 165 5.87 -1.26 -13.35
C GLN A 165 4.85 -0.87 -12.29
N VAL A 166 4.97 0.34 -11.75
CA VAL A 166 4.01 0.85 -10.76
C VAL A 166 3.60 2.27 -11.14
N LYS A 167 2.30 2.54 -11.07
CA LYS A 167 1.75 3.88 -11.30
C LYS A 167 0.74 4.19 -10.20
N LEU A 168 0.90 5.34 -9.59
CA LEU A 168 -0.06 5.88 -8.63
C LEU A 168 -0.81 7.04 -9.29
N ILE A 169 -2.13 6.96 -9.26
CA ILE A 169 -3.03 7.98 -9.83
C ILE A 169 -3.97 8.57 -8.79
#